data_3fea6cc6af824d4809ebacf87d6ed09f
#
_entry.id   3fea6cc6af824d4809ebacf87d6ed09f
#
_cell.length_a   1.000
_cell.length_b   1.000
_cell.length_c   1.000
_cell.angle_alpha   90.00
_cell.angle_beta   90.00
_cell.angle_gamma   90.00
#
_symmetry.space_group_name_H-M   'P 1'
#
loop_
_entity.id
_entity.type
_entity.pdbx_description
1 polymer ?
#
loop_
_entity_poly.entity_id
_entity_poly.type
_entity_poly.pdbx_seq_one_letter_code
_entity_poly.pdbx_strand_id
1 'polypeptide(L)'
;DKKGLGKLINDLAEKYPMDIVARTLDNLKNAGFYWASRSGVTVAVSDIATPSMKPAIMENYEQQAAAIQANFEMGTIGDDERREELIEIWTQATDEVAEAMRDNLSANGGQNTIYRMVTSGARGNWMQVRQIAGIRGLVSNPKGEIMPRPIKSSYREGLSVLEYFIATHGARKGLADTALRTANSGYLT
;
A
#
# COMPACT_ATOMS: atom_id res chain seq x y z
N ASP A 1 6.14 8.29 -17.93
CA ASP A 1 5.43 8.15 -16.68
C ASP A 1 4.21 9.06 -16.62
N LYS A 2 3.37 8.93 -15.59
CA LYS A 2 2.16 9.74 -15.40
C LYS A 2 2.46 11.24 -15.31
N LYS A 3 3.56 11.63 -14.66
CA LYS A 3 3.93 13.04 -14.50
C LYS A 3 4.35 13.68 -15.84
N GLY A 4 5.14 12.96 -16.64
CA GLY A 4 5.55 13.40 -17.97
C GLY A 4 4.35 13.54 -18.91
N LEU A 5 3.40 12.59 -18.85
CA LEU A 5 2.16 12.69 -19.64
C LEU A 5 1.31 13.89 -19.23
N GLY A 6 1.17 14.13 -17.91
CA GLY A 6 0.44 15.30 -17.41
C GLY A 6 1.03 16.62 -17.90
N LYS A 7 2.37 16.75 -17.90
CA LYS A 7 3.06 17.93 -18.42
C LYS A 7 2.79 18.12 -19.93
N LEU A 8 2.89 17.04 -20.70
CA LEU A 8 2.59 17.08 -22.14
C LEU A 8 1.15 17.57 -22.42
N ILE A 9 0.19 17.07 -21.64
CA ILE A 9 -1.23 17.46 -21.80
C ILE A 9 -1.43 18.92 -21.47
N ASN A 10 -0.79 19.45 -20.41
CA ASN A 10 -0.85 20.86 -20.06
C ASN A 10 -0.24 21.74 -21.16
N ASP A 11 0.94 21.38 -21.68
CA ASP A 11 1.61 22.10 -22.76
C ASP A 11 0.75 22.12 -24.05
N LEU A 12 0.02 21.04 -24.32
CA LEU A 12 -0.90 20.96 -25.46
C LEU A 12 -2.12 21.89 -25.24
N ALA A 13 -2.69 21.89 -24.02
CA ALA A 13 -3.87 22.70 -23.71
C ALA A 13 -3.57 24.22 -23.75
N GLU A 14 -2.33 24.61 -23.44
CA GLU A 14 -1.91 26.01 -23.53
C GLU A 14 -1.66 26.49 -24.97
N LYS A 15 -1.24 25.59 -25.86
CA LYS A 15 -0.78 25.95 -27.21
C LYS A 15 -1.83 25.81 -28.31
N TYR A 16 -2.84 24.95 -28.10
CA TYR A 16 -3.77 24.59 -29.15
C TYR A 16 -5.23 24.75 -28.73
N PRO A 17 -6.15 25.00 -29.68
CA PRO A 17 -7.57 25.02 -29.41
C PRO A 17 -8.11 23.72 -28.85
N MET A 18 -9.17 23.80 -28.07
CA MET A 18 -9.71 22.67 -27.29
C MET A 18 -10.17 21.50 -28.17
N ASP A 19 -10.67 21.75 -29.38
CA ASP A 19 -11.09 20.70 -30.32
C ASP A 19 -9.90 19.88 -30.82
N ILE A 20 -8.76 20.49 -31.06
CA ILE A 20 -7.51 19.81 -31.45
C ILE A 20 -6.97 19.02 -30.27
N VAL A 21 -6.99 19.59 -29.06
CA VAL A 21 -6.55 18.91 -27.84
C VAL A 21 -7.41 17.67 -27.58
N ALA A 22 -8.73 17.78 -27.66
CA ALA A 22 -9.65 16.64 -27.46
C ALA A 22 -9.36 15.50 -28.45
N ARG A 23 -9.21 15.81 -29.73
CA ARG A 23 -8.87 14.80 -30.78
C ARG A 23 -7.50 14.16 -30.52
N THR A 24 -6.52 14.94 -30.10
CA THR A 24 -5.17 14.43 -29.80
C THR A 24 -5.18 13.50 -28.59
N LEU A 25 -5.95 13.84 -27.54
CA LEU A 25 -6.12 12.98 -26.37
C LEU A 25 -6.83 11.66 -26.70
N ASP A 26 -7.85 11.69 -27.56
CA ASP A 26 -8.51 10.46 -28.04
C ASP A 26 -7.57 9.58 -28.83
N ASN A 27 -6.76 10.16 -29.70
CA ASN A 27 -5.75 9.41 -30.47
C ASN A 27 -4.70 8.82 -29.56
N LEU A 28 -4.23 9.55 -28.54
CA LEU A 28 -3.27 9.07 -27.55
C LEU A 28 -3.85 7.90 -26.73
N LYS A 29 -5.10 8.03 -26.29
CA LYS A 29 -5.83 6.99 -25.58
C LYS A 29 -5.94 5.72 -26.44
N ASN A 30 -6.36 5.84 -27.69
CA ASN A 30 -6.54 4.73 -28.61
C ASN A 30 -5.21 4.03 -28.92
N ALA A 31 -4.14 4.79 -29.14
CA ALA A 31 -2.79 4.25 -29.30
C ALA A 31 -2.33 3.49 -28.05
N GLY A 32 -2.60 4.07 -26.85
CA GLY A 32 -2.28 3.42 -25.58
C GLY A 32 -3.00 2.08 -25.41
N PHE A 33 -4.30 2.01 -25.69
CA PHE A 33 -5.07 0.77 -25.62
C PHE A 33 -4.61 -0.27 -26.65
N TYR A 34 -4.34 0.16 -27.87
CA TYR A 34 -3.85 -0.73 -28.91
C TYR A 34 -2.53 -1.41 -28.52
N TRP A 35 -1.55 -0.63 -28.08
CA TRP A 35 -0.24 -1.17 -27.69
C TRP A 35 -0.29 -1.92 -26.36
N ALA A 36 -1.10 -1.50 -25.39
CA ALA A 36 -1.31 -2.23 -24.16
C ALA A 36 -1.87 -3.64 -24.41
N SER A 37 -2.86 -3.74 -25.28
CA SER A 37 -3.46 -5.04 -25.67
C SER A 37 -2.45 -5.94 -26.38
N ARG A 38 -1.60 -5.37 -27.24
CA ARG A 38 -0.60 -6.14 -28.00
C ARG A 38 0.65 -6.51 -27.21
N SER A 39 0.94 -5.78 -26.13
CA SER A 39 2.13 -6.05 -25.31
C SER A 39 2.10 -7.40 -24.60
N GLY A 40 0.91 -7.97 -24.40
CA GLY A 40 0.73 -9.22 -23.64
C GLY A 40 1.08 -9.09 -22.14
N VAL A 41 1.29 -7.87 -21.64
CA VAL A 41 1.60 -7.65 -20.21
C VAL A 41 0.41 -8.04 -19.37
N THR A 42 0.61 -8.96 -18.43
CA THR A 42 -0.40 -9.47 -17.52
C THR A 42 0.15 -9.52 -16.09
N VAL A 43 -0.75 -9.65 -15.11
CA VAL A 43 -0.40 -9.80 -13.71
C VAL A 43 -0.77 -11.21 -13.27
N ALA A 44 0.21 -11.94 -12.74
CA ALA A 44 0.02 -13.25 -12.16
C ALA A 44 0.30 -13.19 -10.65
N VAL A 45 -0.22 -14.17 -9.91
CA VAL A 45 0.05 -14.30 -8.47
C VAL A 45 1.54 -14.54 -8.20
N SER A 46 2.26 -15.17 -9.14
CA SER A 46 3.70 -15.37 -9.09
C SER A 46 4.52 -14.07 -9.13
N ASP A 47 3.95 -12.99 -9.70
CA ASP A 47 4.65 -11.69 -9.79
C ASP A 47 4.70 -10.99 -8.43
N ILE A 48 3.88 -11.42 -7.49
CA ILE A 48 3.82 -10.94 -6.12
C ILE A 48 4.81 -11.77 -5.29
N ALA A 49 6.07 -11.39 -5.28
CA ALA A 49 7.09 -12.09 -4.49
C ALA A 49 7.24 -11.45 -3.11
N THR A 50 7.09 -12.26 -2.06
CA THR A 50 7.41 -11.84 -0.70
C THR A 50 8.93 -11.80 -0.54
N PRO A 51 9.52 -10.75 0.08
CA PRO A 51 10.96 -10.65 0.27
C PRO A 51 11.49 -11.82 1.11
N SER A 52 12.57 -12.43 0.69
CA SER A 52 13.23 -13.51 1.43
C SER A 52 13.82 -13.06 2.77
N MET A 53 14.16 -11.78 2.89
CA MET A 53 14.68 -11.17 4.12
C MET A 53 13.58 -10.92 5.18
N LYS A 54 12.31 -10.96 4.81
CA LYS A 54 11.20 -10.65 5.73
C LYS A 54 11.24 -11.45 7.03
N PRO A 55 11.46 -12.78 7.05
CA PRO A 55 11.49 -13.54 8.31
C PRO A 55 12.57 -13.05 9.27
N ALA A 56 13.77 -12.75 8.79
CA ALA A 56 14.87 -12.25 9.61
C ALA A 56 14.59 -10.85 10.17
N ILE A 57 14.02 -9.95 9.36
CA ILE A 57 13.59 -8.62 9.79
C ILE A 57 12.54 -8.77 10.91
N MET A 58 11.53 -9.58 10.67
CA MET A 58 10.44 -9.77 11.64
C MET A 58 10.94 -10.35 12.96
N GLU A 59 11.84 -11.32 12.94
CA GLU A 59 12.42 -11.93 14.15
C GLU A 59 13.18 -10.88 14.99
N ASN A 60 13.96 -10.01 14.36
CA ASN A 60 14.66 -8.93 15.06
C ASN A 60 13.68 -7.99 15.77
N TYR A 61 12.63 -7.54 15.09
CA TYR A 61 11.64 -6.64 15.69
C TYR A 61 10.74 -7.33 16.72
N GLU A 62 10.51 -8.63 16.61
CA GLU A 62 9.84 -9.42 17.65
C GLU A 62 10.63 -9.50 18.94
N GLN A 63 11.96 -9.64 18.85
CA GLN A 63 12.84 -9.63 20.02
C GLN A 63 12.81 -8.25 20.72
N GLN A 64 12.83 -7.16 19.96
CA GLN A 64 12.71 -5.81 20.52
C GLN A 64 11.35 -5.59 21.17
N ALA A 65 10.26 -6.01 20.53
CA ALA A 65 8.93 -5.90 21.11
C ALA A 65 8.76 -6.75 22.36
N ALA A 66 9.40 -7.92 22.44
CA ALA A 66 9.42 -8.76 23.64
C ALA A 66 10.17 -8.08 24.79
N ALA A 67 11.25 -7.36 24.52
CA ALA A 67 11.99 -6.60 25.52
C ALA A 67 11.14 -5.46 26.12
N ILE A 68 10.39 -4.73 25.28
CA ILE A 68 9.46 -3.68 25.76
C ILE A 68 8.36 -4.32 26.63
N GLN A 69 7.82 -5.43 26.20
CA GLN A 69 6.79 -6.14 26.98
C GLN A 69 7.33 -6.60 28.34
N ALA A 70 8.57 -7.09 28.40
CA ALA A 70 9.23 -7.47 29.65
C ALA A 70 9.46 -6.26 30.59
N ASN A 71 9.85 -5.12 30.04
CA ASN A 71 10.01 -3.87 30.81
C ASN A 71 8.66 -3.41 31.41
N PHE A 72 7.58 -3.54 30.66
CA PHE A 72 6.25 -3.26 31.18
C PHE A 72 5.84 -4.23 32.30
N GLU A 73 6.08 -5.52 32.14
CA GLU A 73 5.78 -6.55 33.16
C GLU A 73 6.60 -6.35 34.44
N MET A 74 7.82 -5.82 34.33
CA MET A 74 8.65 -5.42 35.47
C MET A 74 8.21 -4.11 36.12
N GLY A 75 7.25 -3.39 35.52
CA GLY A 75 6.77 -2.11 36.01
C GLY A 75 7.72 -0.92 35.75
N THR A 76 8.67 -1.07 34.85
CA THR A 76 9.66 -0.03 34.52
C THR A 76 9.06 1.07 33.64
N ILE A 77 8.09 0.71 32.78
CA ILE A 77 7.37 1.61 31.86
C ILE A 77 5.86 1.53 32.07
N GLY A 78 5.16 2.64 31.77
CA GLY A 78 3.70 2.69 31.82
C GLY A 78 3.04 2.08 30.57
N ASP A 79 1.72 1.89 30.61
CA ASP A 79 0.97 1.32 29.46
C ASP A 79 0.98 2.25 28.24
N ASP A 80 0.90 3.56 28.45
CA ASP A 80 0.94 4.53 27.34
C ASP A 80 2.32 4.54 26.67
N GLU A 81 3.41 4.53 27.44
CA GLU A 81 4.78 4.47 26.93
C GLU A 81 5.04 3.16 26.19
N ARG A 82 4.61 2.03 26.73
CA ARG A 82 4.67 0.73 26.06
C ARG A 82 3.97 0.77 24.69
N ARG A 83 2.78 1.39 24.64
CA ARG A 83 2.02 1.51 23.38
C ARG A 83 2.75 2.35 22.35
N GLU A 84 3.32 3.48 22.75
CA GLU A 84 4.07 4.36 21.86
C GLU A 84 5.32 3.67 21.32
N GLU A 85 6.12 3.04 22.18
CA GLU A 85 7.31 2.29 21.77
C GLU A 85 6.98 1.13 20.83
N LEU A 86 5.93 0.38 21.09
CA LEU A 86 5.49 -0.71 20.20
C LEU A 86 5.04 -0.18 18.84
N ILE A 87 4.32 0.95 18.78
CA ILE A 87 3.90 1.57 17.52
C ILE A 87 5.11 2.03 16.72
N GLU A 88 6.11 2.62 17.39
CA GLU A 88 7.33 3.07 16.73
C GLU A 88 8.11 1.90 16.12
N ILE A 89 8.38 0.85 16.89
CA ILE A 89 9.09 -0.35 16.44
C ILE A 89 8.37 -1.00 15.25
N TRP A 90 7.07 -1.19 15.34
CA TRP A 90 6.32 -1.81 14.25
C TRP A 90 6.16 -0.93 13.02
N THR A 91 6.26 0.39 13.18
CA THR A 91 6.35 1.31 12.04
C THR A 91 7.68 1.14 11.32
N GLN A 92 8.79 1.13 12.07
CA GLN A 92 10.13 0.89 11.53
C GLN A 92 10.22 -0.47 10.82
N ALA A 93 9.72 -1.54 11.45
CA ALA A 93 9.64 -2.86 10.84
C ALA A 93 8.86 -2.86 9.51
N THR A 94 7.76 -2.13 9.48
CA THR A 94 6.92 -2.01 8.28
C THR A 94 7.65 -1.31 7.14
N ASP A 95 8.41 -0.28 7.45
CA ASP A 95 9.18 0.49 6.46
C ASP A 95 10.37 -0.31 5.94
N GLU A 96 11.09 -1.03 6.81
CA GLU A 96 12.22 -1.90 6.41
C GLU A 96 11.73 -3.05 5.50
N VAL A 97 10.62 -3.69 5.84
CA VAL A 97 10.01 -4.72 4.97
C VAL A 97 9.55 -4.11 3.64
N ALA A 98 9.06 -2.86 3.63
CA ALA A 98 8.65 -2.18 2.40
C ALA A 98 9.84 -1.88 1.50
N GLU A 99 10.98 -1.52 2.06
CA GLU A 99 12.23 -1.28 1.32
C GLU A 99 12.76 -2.59 0.74
N ALA A 100 12.90 -3.63 1.55
CA ALA A 100 13.31 -4.97 1.09
C ALA A 100 12.38 -5.52 -0.01
N MET A 101 11.09 -5.23 0.05
CA MET A 101 10.13 -5.59 -1.00
C MET A 101 10.38 -4.83 -2.30
N ARG A 102 10.66 -3.52 -2.23
CA ARG A 102 10.97 -2.72 -3.43
C ARG A 102 12.22 -3.23 -4.12
N ASP A 103 13.27 -3.52 -3.35
CA ASP A 103 14.51 -4.07 -3.86
C ASP A 103 14.30 -5.43 -4.52
N ASN A 104 13.55 -6.31 -3.88
CA ASN A 104 13.21 -7.61 -4.45
C ASN A 104 12.43 -7.50 -5.77
N LEU A 105 11.46 -6.60 -5.85
CA LEU A 105 10.69 -6.37 -7.08
C LEU A 105 11.50 -5.69 -8.19
N SER A 106 12.52 -4.91 -7.84
CA SER A 106 13.42 -4.25 -8.79
C SER A 106 14.57 -5.13 -9.27
N ALA A 107 14.92 -6.19 -8.53
CA ALA A 107 16.13 -7.00 -8.71
C ALA A 107 16.27 -7.62 -10.12
N ASN A 108 15.17 -7.93 -10.81
CA ASN A 108 15.18 -8.50 -12.17
C ASN A 108 15.19 -7.42 -13.28
N GLY A 109 15.93 -6.32 -13.07
CA GLY A 109 16.00 -5.23 -14.04
C GLY A 109 14.67 -4.52 -14.28
N GLY A 110 13.78 -4.54 -13.28
CA GLY A 110 12.45 -3.92 -13.35
C GLY A 110 11.50 -4.62 -14.31
N GLN A 111 11.72 -5.90 -14.62
CA GLN A 111 10.84 -6.66 -15.51
C GLN A 111 9.53 -7.09 -14.84
N ASN A 112 9.45 -7.00 -13.50
CA ASN A 112 8.23 -7.33 -12.79
C ASN A 112 7.09 -6.38 -13.19
N THR A 113 5.95 -6.94 -13.60
CA THR A 113 4.80 -6.20 -14.12
C THR A 113 4.23 -5.24 -13.08
N ILE A 114 4.14 -5.66 -11.81
CA ILE A 114 3.63 -4.84 -10.72
C ILE A 114 4.55 -3.66 -10.45
N TYR A 115 5.88 -3.91 -10.45
CA TYR A 115 6.88 -2.85 -10.31
C TYR A 115 6.71 -1.79 -11.40
N ARG A 116 6.57 -2.21 -12.66
CA ARG A 116 6.34 -1.30 -13.80
C ARG A 116 5.07 -0.49 -13.68
N MET A 117 3.96 -1.13 -13.28
CA MET A 117 2.67 -0.46 -13.11
C MET A 117 2.74 0.65 -12.06
N VAL A 118 3.34 0.36 -10.92
CA VAL A 118 3.44 1.32 -9.80
C VAL A 118 4.45 2.42 -10.09
N THR A 119 5.63 2.07 -10.62
CA THR A 119 6.69 3.04 -10.91
C THR A 119 6.30 4.00 -12.05
N SER A 120 5.59 3.51 -13.06
CA SER A 120 5.07 4.37 -14.14
C SER A 120 3.92 5.28 -13.67
N GLY A 121 3.30 4.96 -12.54
CA GLY A 121 2.10 5.64 -12.05
C GLY A 121 0.83 5.27 -12.82
N ALA A 122 0.85 4.20 -13.62
CA ALA A 122 -0.31 3.75 -14.38
C ALA A 122 -1.43 3.26 -13.45
N ARG A 123 -1.09 2.43 -12.46
CA ARG A 123 -2.05 1.92 -11.48
C ARG A 123 -1.37 1.46 -10.20
N GLY A 124 -2.07 1.63 -9.07
CA GLY A 124 -1.59 1.23 -7.76
C GLY A 124 -0.59 2.22 -7.14
N ASN A 125 -0.24 1.95 -5.91
CA ASN A 125 0.79 2.66 -5.16
C ASN A 125 1.61 1.68 -4.31
N TRP A 126 2.76 2.11 -3.83
CA TRP A 126 3.66 1.28 -3.03
C TRP A 126 3.05 0.78 -1.72
N MET A 127 2.14 1.56 -1.12
CA MET A 127 1.44 1.15 0.09
C MET A 127 0.52 -0.06 -0.17
N GLN A 128 -0.15 -0.09 -1.31
CA GLN A 128 -0.99 -1.23 -1.70
C GLN A 128 -0.15 -2.48 -1.97
N VAL A 129 0.96 -2.32 -2.70
CA VAL A 129 1.88 -3.45 -2.99
C VAL A 129 2.50 -3.98 -1.69
N ARG A 130 2.89 -3.11 -0.75
CA ARG A 130 3.39 -3.50 0.56
C ARG A 130 2.40 -4.41 1.30
N GLN A 131 1.12 -4.06 1.30
CA GLN A 131 0.11 -4.86 1.97
C GLN A 131 -0.12 -6.22 1.30
N ILE A 132 0.08 -6.29 -0.01
CA ILE A 132 -0.12 -7.53 -0.78
C ILE A 132 1.10 -8.45 -0.67
N ALA A 133 2.32 -7.93 -0.86
CA ALA A 133 3.55 -8.71 -0.99
C ALA A 133 4.45 -8.68 0.26
N GLY A 134 4.42 -7.60 1.03
CA GLY A 134 5.29 -7.38 2.19
C GLY A 134 4.60 -7.67 3.51
N ILE A 135 4.05 -6.64 4.11
CA ILE A 135 3.40 -6.65 5.42
C ILE A 135 2.20 -5.71 5.43
N ARG A 136 1.11 -6.09 6.07
CA ARG A 136 0.00 -5.16 6.27
C ARG A 136 0.36 -4.08 7.30
N GLY A 137 1.00 -4.47 8.39
CA GLY A 137 1.47 -3.56 9.45
C GLY A 137 0.39 -3.17 10.45
N LEU A 138 0.56 -2.00 11.06
CA LEU A 138 -0.35 -1.47 12.06
C LEU A 138 -1.69 -1.07 11.44
N VAL A 139 -2.75 -1.34 12.16
CA VAL A 139 -4.13 -0.99 11.78
C VAL A 139 -4.82 -0.23 12.92
N SER A 140 -5.78 0.63 12.56
CA SER A 140 -6.57 1.36 13.53
C SER A 140 -7.84 0.61 13.91
N ASN A 141 -8.27 0.80 15.15
CA ASN A 141 -9.58 0.36 15.61
C ASN A 141 -10.71 1.24 15.00
N PRO A 142 -12.00 0.91 15.20
CA PRO A 142 -13.11 1.72 14.70
C PRO A 142 -13.13 3.15 15.24
N LYS A 143 -12.51 3.42 16.40
CA LYS A 143 -12.39 4.76 17.00
C LYS A 143 -11.30 5.61 16.32
N GLY A 144 -10.41 4.99 15.56
CA GLY A 144 -9.30 5.67 14.87
C GLY A 144 -7.95 5.59 15.60
N GLU A 145 -7.91 4.93 16.78
CA GLU A 145 -6.65 4.73 17.52
C GLU A 145 -5.85 3.59 16.89
N ILE A 146 -4.53 3.75 16.78
CA ILE A 146 -3.64 2.72 16.27
C ILE A 146 -3.49 1.62 17.30
N MET A 147 -3.71 0.37 16.89
CA MET A 147 -3.50 -0.78 17.77
C MET A 147 -2.01 -1.12 17.81
N PRO A 148 -1.41 -1.33 19.01
CA PRO A 148 0.02 -1.64 19.16
C PRO A 148 0.37 -3.08 18.72
N ARG A 149 -0.55 -3.75 18.04
CA ARG A 149 -0.36 -5.10 17.51
C ARG A 149 -0.43 -5.07 15.99
N PRO A 150 0.68 -5.31 15.28
CA PRO A 150 0.71 -5.33 13.84
C PRO A 150 0.08 -6.60 13.26
N ILE A 151 -0.40 -6.51 12.04
CA ILE A 151 -0.68 -7.66 11.19
C ILE A 151 0.63 -7.97 10.46
N LYS A 152 1.29 -9.06 10.85
CA LYS A 152 2.61 -9.45 10.35
C LYS A 152 2.54 -10.08 8.95
N SER A 153 1.42 -10.71 8.65
CA SER A 153 1.20 -11.36 7.36
C SER A 153 0.88 -10.37 6.25
N SER A 154 1.25 -10.73 5.04
CA SER A 154 0.77 -10.09 3.81
C SER A 154 -0.47 -10.81 3.26
N TYR A 155 -1.20 -10.18 2.35
CA TYR A 155 -2.32 -10.86 1.69
C TYR A 155 -1.87 -12.05 0.84
N ARG A 156 -0.64 -12.02 0.33
CA ARG A 156 -0.05 -13.13 -0.42
C ARG A 156 0.17 -14.36 0.44
N GLU A 157 0.64 -14.18 1.66
CA GLU A 157 0.86 -15.26 2.62
C GLU A 157 -0.43 -15.82 3.21
N GLY A 158 -1.46 -14.97 3.25
CA GLY A 158 -2.71 -15.24 3.94
C GLY A 158 -2.67 -14.78 5.40
N LEU A 159 -3.81 -14.29 5.88
CA LEU A 159 -3.95 -13.83 7.25
C LEU A 159 -4.39 -14.97 8.17
N SER A 160 -3.87 -15.00 9.38
CA SER A 160 -4.42 -15.85 10.44
C SER A 160 -5.84 -15.38 10.81
N VAL A 161 -6.61 -16.23 11.50
CA VAL A 161 -7.99 -15.90 11.90
C VAL A 161 -8.03 -14.62 12.74
N LEU A 162 -7.08 -14.46 13.66
CA LEU A 162 -7.01 -13.28 14.51
C LEU A 162 -6.62 -12.02 13.72
N GLU A 163 -5.64 -12.13 12.83
CA GLU A 163 -5.23 -11.02 11.96
C GLU A 163 -6.35 -10.60 11.02
N TYR A 164 -7.09 -11.55 10.48
CA TYR A 164 -8.26 -11.28 9.66
C TYR A 164 -9.33 -10.50 10.46
N PHE A 165 -9.63 -10.95 11.66
CA PHE A 165 -10.60 -10.26 12.53
C PHE A 165 -10.18 -8.81 12.81
N ILE A 166 -8.92 -8.59 13.16
CA ILE A 166 -8.36 -7.25 13.38
C ILE A 166 -8.44 -6.40 12.11
N ALA A 167 -8.11 -6.97 10.96
CA ALA A 167 -8.14 -6.29 9.67
C ALA A 167 -9.54 -5.83 9.26
N THR A 168 -10.59 -6.55 9.67
CA THR A 168 -11.98 -6.23 9.30
C THR A 168 -12.51 -4.96 9.97
N HIS A 169 -11.95 -4.54 11.11
CA HIS A 169 -12.38 -3.33 11.81
C HIS A 169 -12.26 -2.07 10.93
N GLY A 170 -11.09 -1.86 10.32
CA GLY A 170 -10.87 -0.72 9.43
C GLY A 170 -11.69 -0.80 8.14
N ALA A 171 -11.84 -1.99 7.57
CA ALA A 171 -12.63 -2.21 6.37
C ALA A 171 -14.12 -1.89 6.60
N ARG A 172 -14.70 -2.39 7.70
CA ARG A 172 -16.09 -2.12 8.07
C ARG A 172 -16.32 -0.64 8.32
N LYS A 173 -15.40 0.04 9.03
CA LYS A 173 -15.47 1.48 9.24
C LYS A 173 -15.47 2.23 7.90
N GLY A 174 -14.57 1.90 6.99
CA GLY A 174 -14.50 2.55 5.68
C GLY A 174 -15.78 2.40 4.86
N LEU A 175 -16.40 1.23 4.88
CA LEU A 175 -17.70 0.99 4.22
C LEU A 175 -18.82 1.80 4.85
N ALA A 176 -18.91 1.83 6.18
CA ALA A 176 -19.92 2.59 6.91
C ALA A 176 -19.76 4.11 6.68
N ASP A 177 -18.54 4.63 6.79
CA ASP A 177 -18.26 6.05 6.60
C ASP A 177 -18.61 6.49 5.17
N THR A 178 -18.31 5.68 4.16
CA THR A 178 -18.65 5.95 2.76
C THR A 178 -20.16 6.02 2.57
N ALA A 179 -20.91 5.05 3.10
CA ALA A 179 -22.37 5.02 3.00
C ALA A 179 -23.02 6.24 3.65
N LEU A 180 -22.56 6.61 4.87
CA LEU A 180 -23.09 7.77 5.60
C LEU A 180 -22.77 9.09 4.90
N ARG A 181 -21.54 9.26 4.39
CA ARG A 181 -21.16 10.48 3.64
C ARG A 181 -21.94 10.62 2.35
N THR A 182 -22.18 9.52 1.63
CA THR A 182 -23.01 9.51 0.43
C THR A 182 -24.43 9.96 0.72
N ALA A 183 -25.05 9.45 1.80
CA ALA A 183 -26.38 9.85 2.20
C ALA A 183 -26.45 11.35 2.56
N ASN A 184 -25.49 11.85 3.37
CA ASN A 184 -25.42 13.25 3.76
C ASN A 184 -25.23 14.18 2.54
N SER A 185 -24.36 13.81 1.61
CA SER A 185 -24.15 14.55 0.37
C SER A 185 -25.44 14.58 -0.48
N GLY A 186 -26.15 13.46 -0.56
CA GLY A 186 -27.44 13.38 -1.28
C GLY A 186 -28.50 14.27 -0.66
N TYR A 187 -28.61 14.33 0.67
CA TYR A 187 -29.55 15.25 1.35
C TYR A 187 -29.22 16.73 1.12
N LEU A 188 -27.94 17.10 1.07
CA LEU A 188 -27.51 18.45 0.80
C LEU A 188 -27.82 18.89 -0.67
N THR A 189 -27.70 17.97 -1.61
CA THR A 189 -27.99 18.22 -3.04
C THR A 189 -29.48 18.32 -3.28
#